data_d0abf0f12643a71af5c8cf6a7cd833a1
#
_entry.id   d0abf0f12643a71af5c8cf6a7cd833a1
#
_cell.length_a   1.000
_cell.length_b   1.000
_cell.length_c   1.000
_cell.angle_alpha   90.00
_cell.angle_beta   90.00
_cell.angle_gamma   90.00
#
_symmetry.space_group_name_H-M   'P 1'
#
loop_
_entity.id
_entity.type
_entity.pdbx_description
1 polymer ?
#
loop_
_entity_poly.entity_id
_entity_poly.type
_entity_poly.pdbx_seq_one_letter_code
_entity_poly.pdbx_strand_id
1 'polypeptide(L)' 'MPVEEKVKNIIVEKLSVEPDEVVMAASFVDDLGADSLDLVELIMAMEEAFDMEISDDQAEKLQTVQDVMEYIKKHA' A
#
# COMPACT_ATOMS: atom_id res chain seq x y z
N MET A 1 -10.74 8.47 -10.53
CA MET A 1 -10.63 8.18 -9.10
C MET A 1 -9.31 8.71 -8.58
N PRO A 2 -9.31 9.49 -7.50
CA PRO A 2 -8.05 10.01 -6.95
C PRO A 2 -7.11 8.89 -6.54
N VAL A 3 -5.82 9.13 -6.69
CA VAL A 3 -4.78 8.14 -6.37
C VAL A 3 -4.89 7.70 -4.91
N GLU A 4 -5.04 8.65 -4.00
CA GLU A 4 -5.14 8.35 -2.56
C GLU A 4 -6.29 7.42 -2.25
N GLU A 5 -7.45 7.67 -2.84
CA GLU A 5 -8.63 6.86 -2.61
C GLU A 5 -8.45 5.45 -3.17
N LYS A 6 -7.84 5.34 -4.35
CA LYS A 6 -7.58 4.04 -4.98
C LYS A 6 -6.60 3.22 -4.14
N VAL A 7 -5.53 3.84 -3.67
CA VAL A 7 -4.56 3.19 -2.79
C VAL A 7 -5.23 2.72 -1.50
N LYS A 8 -6.02 3.59 -0.89
CA LYS A 8 -6.73 3.27 0.36
C LYS A 8 -7.66 2.07 0.18
N ASN A 9 -8.41 2.05 -0.91
CA ASN A 9 -9.34 0.95 -1.20
C ASN A 9 -8.60 -0.38 -1.38
N ILE A 10 -7.44 -0.35 -2.04
CA ILE A 10 -6.63 -1.56 -2.22
C ILE A 10 -6.13 -2.07 -0.88
N ILE A 11 -5.66 -1.18 -0.01
CA ILE A 11 -5.19 -1.56 1.32
C ILE A 11 -6.32 -2.19 2.14
N VAL A 12 -7.48 -1.55 2.15
CA VAL A 12 -8.65 -2.06 2.87
C VAL A 12 -9.00 -3.47 2.40
N GLU A 13 -9.02 -3.68 1.09
CA GLU A 13 -9.37 -4.97 0.51
C GLU A 13 -8.33 -6.05 0.81
N LYS A 14 -7.05 -5.73 0.61
CA LYS A 14 -5.98 -6.74 0.74
C LYS A 14 -5.63 -7.08 2.18
N LEU A 15 -5.74 -6.12 3.08
CA LEU A 15 -5.41 -6.34 4.49
C LEU A 15 -6.64 -6.58 5.36
N SER A 16 -7.85 -6.48 4.78
CA SER A 16 -9.12 -6.67 5.49
C SER A 16 -9.23 -5.77 6.72
N VAL A 17 -8.85 -4.51 6.55
CA VAL A 17 -8.93 -3.51 7.62
C VAL A 17 -10.03 -2.50 7.32
N GLU A 18 -10.44 -1.75 8.33
CA GLU A 18 -11.44 -0.71 8.15
C GLU A 18 -10.82 0.53 7.50
N PRO A 19 -11.58 1.26 6.67
CA PRO A 19 -11.04 2.48 6.05
C PRO A 19 -10.50 3.49 7.06
N ASP A 20 -11.09 3.57 8.25
CA ASP A 20 -10.67 4.50 9.30
C ASP A 20 -9.27 4.18 9.83
N GLU A 21 -8.82 2.94 9.68
CA GLU A 21 -7.50 2.51 10.12
C GLU A 21 -6.41 2.91 9.13
N VAL A 22 -6.77 3.20 7.89
CA VAL A 22 -5.81 3.51 6.83
C VAL A 22 -5.52 5.01 6.86
N VAL A 23 -4.60 5.39 7.74
CA VAL A 23 -4.13 6.78 7.87
C VAL A 23 -2.66 6.84 7.46
N MET A 24 -2.18 8.03 7.11
CA MET A 24 -0.83 8.19 6.56
C MET A 24 0.27 7.65 7.45
N ALA A 25 0.15 7.81 8.76
CA ALA A 25 1.15 7.35 9.71
C ALA A 25 1.07 5.86 10.02
N ALA A 26 0.05 5.16 9.53
CA ALA A 26 -0.14 3.74 9.85
C ALA A 26 0.95 2.88 9.22
N SER A 27 1.56 2.03 10.04
CA SER A 27 2.50 1.01 9.58
C SER A 27 1.72 -0.22 9.15
N PHE A 28 2.07 -0.80 8.02
CA PHE A 28 1.37 -2.00 7.53
C PHE A 28 1.51 -3.15 8.52
N VAL A 29 2.69 -3.34 9.07
CA VAL A 29 2.95 -4.44 10.00
C VAL A 29 2.45 -4.12 11.42
N ASP A 30 2.87 -2.97 11.95
CA ASP A 30 2.60 -2.61 13.35
C ASP A 30 1.16 -2.19 13.60
N ASP A 31 0.59 -1.43 12.69
CA ASP A 31 -0.74 -0.86 12.90
C ASP A 31 -1.85 -1.62 12.18
N LEU A 32 -1.56 -2.16 11.00
CA LEU A 32 -2.56 -2.86 10.19
C LEU A 32 -2.43 -4.37 10.25
N GLY A 33 -1.42 -4.88 10.94
CA GLY A 33 -1.27 -6.29 11.18
C GLY A 33 -0.89 -7.14 9.99
N ALA A 34 -0.26 -6.53 8.97
CA ALA A 34 0.15 -7.25 7.78
C ALA A 34 1.38 -8.12 8.05
N ASP A 35 1.38 -9.33 7.51
CA ASP A 35 2.58 -10.18 7.52
C ASP A 35 3.29 -10.07 6.15
N SER A 36 4.37 -10.84 5.96
CA SER A 36 5.17 -10.78 4.73
C SER A 36 4.35 -11.12 3.49
N LEU A 37 3.46 -12.10 3.60
CA LEU A 37 2.63 -12.53 2.48
C LEU A 37 1.61 -11.45 2.11
N ASP A 38 1.01 -10.82 3.13
CA ASP A 38 0.09 -9.72 2.92
C ASP A 38 0.76 -8.57 2.20
N LEU A 39 2.00 -8.25 2.57
CA LEU A 39 2.75 -7.18 1.93
C LEU A 39 3.04 -7.49 0.48
N VAL A 40 3.41 -8.73 0.16
CA VAL A 40 3.65 -9.15 -1.22
C VAL A 40 2.38 -8.98 -2.05
N GLU A 41 1.25 -9.44 -1.54
CA GLU A 41 -0.02 -9.32 -2.24
C GLU A 41 -0.42 -7.86 -2.43
N LEU A 42 -0.18 -7.03 -1.42
CA LEU A 42 -0.49 -5.60 -1.49
C LEU A 42 0.34 -4.93 -2.59
N ILE A 43 1.64 -5.20 -2.63
CA ILE A 43 2.53 -4.63 -3.63
C ILE A 43 2.12 -5.07 -5.04
N MET A 44 1.79 -6.35 -5.21
CA MET A 44 1.34 -6.86 -6.51
C MET A 44 0.05 -6.19 -6.95
N ALA A 45 -0.87 -5.98 -6.03
CA ALA A 45 -2.13 -5.31 -6.33
C ALA A 45 -1.89 -3.85 -6.76
N MET A 46 -0.96 -3.17 -6.11
CA MET A 46 -0.58 -1.81 -6.49
C MET A 46 0.03 -1.77 -7.88
N GLU A 47 0.91 -2.71 -8.19
CA GLU A 47 1.53 -2.80 -9.51
C GLU A 47 0.48 -2.96 -10.61
N GLU A 48 -0.49 -3.83 -10.39
CA GLU A 48 -1.56 -4.05 -11.36
C GLU A 48 -2.48 -2.84 -11.48
N ALA A 49 -2.85 -2.25 -10.35
CA ALA A 49 -3.81 -1.14 -10.32
C ALA A 49 -3.27 0.11 -10.99
N PHE A 50 -1.97 0.35 -10.92
CA PHE A 50 -1.33 1.55 -11.45
C PHE A 50 -0.44 1.28 -12.65
N ASP A 51 -0.43 0.04 -13.14
CA ASP A 51 0.34 -0.38 -14.32
C ASP A 51 1.81 0.04 -14.19
N MET A 52 2.43 -0.36 -13.08
CA MET A 52 3.82 -0.01 -12.78
C MET A 52 4.51 -1.19 -12.12
N GLU A 53 5.84 -1.15 -12.11
CA GLU A 53 6.63 -2.15 -11.42
C GLU A 53 7.27 -1.55 -10.17
N ILE A 54 7.25 -2.33 -9.09
CA ILE A 54 7.89 -1.94 -7.83
C ILE A 54 8.93 -3.01 -7.53
N SER A 55 10.21 -2.63 -7.56
CA SER A 55 11.29 -3.59 -7.27
C SER A 55 11.24 -4.04 -5.80
N ASP A 56 11.86 -5.17 -5.52
CA ASP A 56 11.92 -5.67 -4.14
C ASP A 56 12.61 -4.66 -3.21
N ASP A 57 13.65 -4.00 -3.70
CA ASP A 57 14.36 -2.99 -2.91
C ASP A 57 13.46 -1.82 -2.56
N GLN A 58 12.64 -1.37 -3.50
CA GLN A 58 11.69 -0.29 -3.25
C GLN A 58 10.57 -0.75 -2.32
N ALA A 59 10.07 -1.96 -2.54
CA ALA A 59 9.00 -2.52 -1.72
C ALA A 59 9.39 -2.58 -0.24
N GLU A 60 10.64 -2.90 0.06
CA GLU A 60 11.14 -2.96 1.43
C GLU A 60 11.08 -1.60 2.14
N LYS A 61 11.12 -0.52 1.38
CA LYS A 61 11.05 0.84 1.93
C LYS A 61 9.62 1.32 2.15
N LEU A 62 8.64 0.62 1.61
CA LEU A 62 7.24 1.00 1.70
C LEU A 62 6.60 0.40 2.95
N GLN A 63 6.88 1.00 4.09
CA GLN A 63 6.47 0.47 5.39
C GLN A 63 5.19 1.10 5.94
N THR A 64 4.88 2.31 5.50
CA THR A 64 3.67 3.02 5.96
C THR A 64 2.78 3.36 4.78
N VAL A 65 1.54 3.72 5.10
CA VAL A 65 0.58 4.19 4.09
C VAL A 65 1.16 5.41 3.35
N GLN A 66 1.77 6.33 4.09
CA GLN A 66 2.38 7.52 3.50
C GLN A 66 3.47 7.16 2.49
N ASP A 67 4.31 6.18 2.83
CA ASP A 67 5.38 5.74 1.93
C ASP A 67 4.82 5.27 0.59
N VAL A 68 3.77 4.47 0.62
CA VAL A 68 3.11 3.97 -0.58
C VAL A 68 2.47 5.11 -1.36
N MET A 69 1.76 6.00 -0.67
CA MET A 69 1.13 7.15 -1.31
C MET A 69 2.13 8.00 -2.07
N GLU A 70 3.25 8.32 -1.43
CA GLU A 70 4.29 9.14 -2.04
C GLU A 70 4.93 8.44 -3.22
N TYR A 71 5.20 7.14 -3.08
CA TYR A 71 5.79 6.37 -4.16
C TYR A 71 4.88 6.34 -5.40
N ILE A 72 3.61 6.03 -5.19
CA ILE A 72 2.64 5.95 -6.29
C ILE A 72 2.48 7.32 -6.97
N LYS A 73 2.33 8.38 -6.19
CA LYS A 73 2.18 9.72 -6.74
C LYS A 73 3.39 10.15 -7.57
N LYS A 74 4.57 9.72 -7.14
CA LYS A 74 5.81 10.08 -7.82
C LYS A 74 5.99 9.32 -9.13
N HIS A 75 5.53 8.08 -9.20
CA HIS A 75 5.80 7.17 -10.32
C HIS A 75 4.58 6.90 -11.21
N ALA A 76 3.40 7.28 -10.79
CA ALA A 76 2.18 7.03 -11.58
C ALA A 76 1.86 8.17 -12.54
#